data_4975e93ef20ecb418eb4f50dc1f8dd0b
#
_entry.id   4975e93ef20ecb418eb4f50dc1f8dd0b
#
_cell.length_a   1.000
_cell.length_b   1.000
_cell.length_c   1.000
_cell.angle_alpha   90.00
_cell.angle_beta   90.00
_cell.angle_gamma   90.00
#
_symmetry.space_group_name_H-M   'P 1'
#
loop_
_entity.id
_entity.type
_entity.pdbx_description
1 polymer ?
#
loop_
_entity_poly.entity_id
_entity_poly.type
_entity_poly.pdbx_seq_one_letter_code
_entity_poly.pdbx_strand_id
1 'polypeptide(L)'
;MQPRSPDPEAHLLYGLPDPLPALLACLVVGLFALPAAGQEASGPEKQEGEPIQVLPVGSFHFSGAPDFNDPMAPKQQAEIRAVVDSLLDFRPTKVAIERELKDSTTVDSLYEAYQAGRHELDVGETQQLGFRLTRRSGHGQVYPIDYKLAWPMDTVNTWAKRHQPSFLRFHRRWGKEMEAITDSLHRNGTLREILLRYNSEAFLSRIQAARMRTLEVGAGENYIGVEPPASIARRNMRIFANLLGVVEPGDRVLIIYGTGHIHFFREYVRGHPKMELVYPQEYL
;
A
#
# COMPACT_ATOMS: atom_id res chain seq x y z
N MET A 1 -12.89 13.63 56.88
CA MET A 1 -11.90 13.39 55.81
C MET A 1 -11.31 12.00 56.04
N GLN A 2 -11.80 11.00 55.33
CA GLN A 2 -11.24 9.64 55.37
C GLN A 2 -10.51 9.39 54.03
N PRO A 3 -9.36 8.71 54.03
CA PRO A 3 -8.63 8.40 52.80
C PRO A 3 -9.29 7.21 52.08
N ARG A 4 -9.42 7.36 50.75
CA ARG A 4 -9.90 6.29 49.85
C ARG A 4 -8.81 5.21 49.69
N SER A 5 -9.23 3.94 49.76
CA SER A 5 -8.45 2.76 49.49
C SER A 5 -8.09 2.66 47.99
N PRO A 6 -6.94 2.06 47.64
CA PRO A 6 -6.54 1.84 46.24
C PRO A 6 -7.29 0.67 45.61
N ASP A 7 -7.55 0.85 44.31
CA ASP A 7 -8.21 -0.06 43.39
C ASP A 7 -7.34 -1.29 43.11
N PRO A 8 -7.88 -2.54 43.10
CA PRO A 8 -7.10 -3.77 42.97
C PRO A 8 -6.93 -4.32 41.54
N GLU A 9 -7.13 -3.54 40.47
CA GLU A 9 -7.03 -4.06 39.08
C GLU A 9 -5.85 -3.54 38.24
N ALA A 10 -4.66 -3.42 38.81
CA ALA A 10 -3.46 -3.01 38.05
C ALA A 10 -2.31 -4.03 38.07
N HIS A 11 -2.59 -5.33 37.91
CA HIS A 11 -1.55 -6.35 37.76
C HIS A 11 -1.97 -7.48 36.82
N LEU A 12 -1.94 -7.20 35.53
CA LEU A 12 -1.99 -8.25 34.50
C LEU A 12 -1.35 -7.74 33.20
N LEU A 13 -0.02 -7.71 33.16
CA LEU A 13 0.76 -7.76 31.90
C LEU A 13 2.23 -8.07 32.23
N TYR A 14 2.74 -9.10 31.53
CA TYR A 14 4.13 -9.55 31.46
C TYR A 14 4.59 -10.58 32.50
N GLY A 15 4.17 -11.85 32.30
CA GLY A 15 4.93 -13.00 32.73
C GLY A 15 5.72 -13.57 31.55
N LEU A 16 7.05 -13.43 31.58
CA LEU A 16 7.96 -14.21 30.73
C LEU A 16 8.18 -15.58 31.39
N PRO A 17 8.21 -16.70 30.63
CA PRO A 17 8.54 -17.99 31.22
C PRO A 17 10.04 -18.16 31.44
N ASP A 18 10.42 -18.71 32.61
CA ASP A 18 11.77 -19.07 33.00
C ASP A 18 12.39 -20.16 32.09
N PRO A 19 13.73 -20.18 31.91
CA PRO A 19 14.40 -21.19 31.10
C PRO A 19 14.53 -22.53 31.87
N LEU A 20 14.08 -23.60 31.24
CA LEU A 20 14.28 -24.99 31.72
C LEU A 20 15.76 -25.42 31.54
N PRO A 21 16.29 -26.26 32.46
CA PRO A 21 17.66 -26.71 32.43
C PRO A 21 17.94 -27.80 31.39
N ALA A 22 19.12 -27.70 30.78
CA ALA A 22 19.64 -28.67 29.84
C ALA A 22 19.87 -30.05 30.46
N LEU A 23 19.24 -31.09 29.93
CA LEU A 23 19.58 -32.50 30.19
C LEU A 23 20.40 -33.02 29.00
N LEU A 24 21.67 -33.33 29.31
CA LEU A 24 22.60 -34.02 28.43
C LEU A 24 22.20 -35.52 28.39
N ALA A 25 21.83 -36.01 27.21
CA ALA A 25 21.71 -37.45 26.96
C ALA A 25 22.60 -37.86 25.80
N CYS A 26 23.67 -38.54 26.11
CA CYS A 26 24.49 -39.29 25.15
C CYS A 26 23.67 -40.47 24.60
N LEU A 27 23.61 -40.62 23.30
CA LEU A 27 23.14 -41.86 22.67
C LEU A 27 24.00 -42.26 21.48
N VAL A 28 24.35 -43.52 21.57
CA VAL A 28 25.30 -44.33 20.81
C VAL A 28 24.87 -44.47 19.33
N VAL A 29 25.88 -44.40 18.45
CA VAL A 29 25.82 -44.64 17.01
C VAL A 29 25.46 -46.08 16.69
N GLY A 30 24.40 -46.27 15.90
CA GLY A 30 24.13 -47.50 15.18
C GLY A 30 24.11 -47.20 13.66
N LEU A 31 25.16 -47.64 12.95
CA LEU A 31 25.19 -47.68 11.50
C LEU A 31 24.17 -48.68 10.95
N PHE A 32 23.14 -48.24 10.29
CA PHE A 32 22.38 -49.04 9.33
C PHE A 32 22.47 -48.39 7.94
N ALA A 33 23.13 -49.09 7.02
CA ALA A 33 23.13 -48.74 5.61
C ALA A 33 21.76 -49.09 5.00
N LEU A 34 21.06 -48.10 4.41
CA LEU A 34 19.87 -48.29 3.59
C LEU A 34 20.23 -48.00 2.12
N PRO A 35 19.56 -48.74 1.19
CA PRO A 35 19.88 -48.66 -0.24
C PRO A 35 19.45 -47.32 -0.86
N ALA A 36 20.20 -46.87 -1.86
CA ALA A 36 19.94 -45.68 -2.66
C ALA A 36 18.56 -45.78 -3.34
N ALA A 37 17.61 -44.96 -2.88
CA ALA A 37 16.41 -44.64 -3.62
C ALA A 37 16.66 -43.42 -4.50
N GLY A 38 16.10 -43.46 -5.71
CA GLY A 38 16.40 -42.53 -6.82
C GLY A 38 16.26 -41.03 -6.42
N GLN A 39 17.18 -40.23 -6.95
CA GLN A 39 17.11 -38.79 -6.96
C GLN A 39 15.92 -38.38 -7.86
N GLU A 40 14.79 -38.04 -7.21
CA GLU A 40 13.83 -37.15 -7.84
C GLU A 40 14.47 -35.76 -7.93
N ALA A 41 14.48 -35.19 -9.13
CA ALA A 41 14.99 -33.85 -9.37
C ALA A 41 14.14 -32.86 -8.56
N SER A 42 14.66 -32.43 -7.43
CA SER A 42 14.13 -31.28 -6.68
C SER A 42 14.25 -30.04 -7.57
N GLY A 43 13.13 -29.44 -7.90
CA GLY A 43 13.11 -28.08 -8.44
C GLY A 43 13.85 -27.13 -7.50
N PRO A 44 14.22 -25.91 -7.94
CA PRO A 44 15.04 -25.01 -7.13
C PRO A 44 14.38 -24.82 -5.74
N GLU A 45 15.07 -25.25 -4.70
CA GLU A 45 14.70 -25.00 -3.31
C GLU A 45 14.57 -23.47 -3.14
N LYS A 46 13.35 -22.99 -2.86
CA LYS A 46 13.14 -21.61 -2.41
C LYS A 46 13.92 -21.46 -1.11
N GLN A 47 14.96 -20.60 -1.12
CA GLN A 47 15.74 -20.31 0.07
C GLN A 47 14.79 -19.64 1.09
N GLU A 48 14.50 -20.30 2.18
CA GLU A 48 13.86 -19.70 3.35
C GLU A 48 14.76 -18.57 3.84
N GLY A 49 14.39 -17.32 3.54
CA GLY A 49 15.10 -16.16 4.09
C GLY A 49 15.27 -14.96 3.19
N GLU A 50 14.96 -15.00 1.90
CA GLU A 50 15.03 -13.79 1.06
C GLU A 50 13.90 -12.81 1.42
N PRO A 51 14.23 -11.51 1.68
CA PRO A 51 13.21 -10.52 2.01
C PRO A 51 12.27 -10.30 0.81
N ILE A 52 11.00 -9.98 1.13
CA ILE A 52 10.03 -9.53 0.14
C ILE A 52 10.35 -8.07 -0.19
N GLN A 53 10.72 -7.78 -1.43
CA GLN A 53 10.92 -6.40 -1.87
C GLN A 53 9.59 -5.78 -2.30
N VAL A 54 9.27 -4.61 -1.75
CA VAL A 54 7.99 -3.94 -2.02
C VAL A 54 8.25 -2.54 -2.56
N LEU A 55 7.77 -2.29 -3.79
CA LEU A 55 7.83 -1.03 -4.50
C LEU A 55 6.42 -0.41 -4.58
N PRO A 56 6.00 0.44 -3.63
CA PRO A 56 4.72 1.13 -3.72
C PRO A 56 4.83 2.38 -4.59
N VAL A 57 4.04 2.41 -5.67
CA VAL A 57 3.95 3.54 -6.63
C VAL A 57 2.60 4.22 -6.46
N GLY A 58 2.63 5.46 -5.98
CA GLY A 58 1.45 6.31 -5.81
C GLY A 58 1.04 6.99 -7.11
N SER A 59 -0.23 6.91 -7.45
CA SER A 59 -0.85 7.58 -8.60
C SER A 59 -1.83 8.67 -8.15
N PHE A 60 -2.28 9.49 -9.12
CA PHE A 60 -3.26 10.57 -8.91
C PHE A 60 -4.69 10.18 -9.30
N HIS A 61 -4.98 8.90 -9.47
CA HIS A 61 -6.22 8.38 -10.09
C HIS A 61 -6.43 8.95 -11.51
N PHE A 62 -5.98 8.21 -12.50
CA PHE A 62 -5.98 8.66 -13.91
C PHE A 62 -7.35 9.12 -14.41
N SER A 63 -8.44 8.52 -13.89
CA SER A 63 -9.81 8.95 -14.19
C SER A 63 -10.17 10.34 -13.67
N GLY A 64 -9.38 10.90 -12.77
CA GLY A 64 -9.50 12.26 -12.24
C GLY A 64 -8.51 13.25 -12.85
N ALA A 65 -7.80 12.87 -13.92
CA ALA A 65 -6.90 13.76 -14.62
C ALA A 65 -7.68 14.95 -15.24
N PRO A 66 -7.10 16.16 -15.26
CA PRO A 66 -7.72 17.28 -15.96
C PRO A 66 -7.88 17.00 -17.47
N ASP A 67 -8.94 17.52 -18.11
CA ASP A 67 -9.22 17.30 -19.54
C ASP A 67 -8.03 17.62 -20.46
N PHE A 68 -7.23 18.62 -20.10
CA PHE A 68 -6.03 19.01 -20.87
C PHE A 68 -4.87 18.00 -20.74
N ASN A 69 -5.00 17.01 -19.87
CA ASN A 69 -4.03 15.93 -19.66
C ASN A 69 -4.73 14.57 -19.66
N ASP A 70 -5.59 14.32 -20.64
CA ASP A 70 -6.34 13.09 -20.81
C ASP A 70 -5.40 11.88 -20.94
N PRO A 71 -5.42 10.91 -20.02
CA PRO A 71 -4.58 9.72 -20.07
C PRO A 71 -4.78 8.87 -21.32
N MET A 72 -5.92 8.99 -22.01
CA MET A 72 -6.21 8.25 -23.25
C MET A 72 -5.65 8.95 -24.50
N ALA A 73 -5.21 10.19 -24.41
CA ALA A 73 -4.62 10.89 -25.55
C ALA A 73 -3.28 10.23 -26.00
N PRO A 74 -2.95 10.25 -27.30
CA PRO A 74 -1.78 9.55 -27.83
C PRO A 74 -0.45 9.88 -27.15
N LYS A 75 -0.26 11.15 -26.76
CA LYS A 75 0.93 11.61 -26.02
C LYS A 75 1.00 10.93 -24.65
N GLN A 76 -0.08 11.00 -23.86
CA GLN A 76 -0.14 10.43 -22.54
C GLN A 76 -0.02 8.89 -22.57
N GLN A 77 -0.59 8.25 -23.59
CA GLN A 77 -0.41 6.83 -23.81
C GLN A 77 1.05 6.44 -24.10
N ALA A 78 1.82 7.30 -24.78
CA ALA A 78 3.26 7.10 -24.97
C ALA A 78 4.02 7.24 -23.64
N GLU A 79 3.70 8.24 -22.83
CA GLU A 79 4.28 8.47 -21.51
C GLU A 79 3.95 7.32 -20.53
N ILE A 80 2.69 6.81 -20.56
CA ILE A 80 2.29 5.64 -19.76
C ILE A 80 3.15 4.42 -20.14
N ARG A 81 3.35 4.16 -21.42
CA ARG A 81 4.22 3.05 -21.86
C ARG A 81 5.66 3.24 -21.40
N ALA A 82 6.21 4.45 -21.49
CA ALA A 82 7.55 4.73 -21.01
C ALA A 82 7.70 4.50 -19.49
N VAL A 83 6.72 4.91 -18.70
CA VAL A 83 6.67 4.64 -17.25
C VAL A 83 6.59 3.14 -16.97
N VAL A 84 5.77 2.40 -17.71
CA VAL A 84 5.70 0.94 -17.61
C VAL A 84 7.06 0.32 -17.90
N ASP A 85 7.74 0.76 -18.98
CA ASP A 85 9.06 0.26 -19.35
C ASP A 85 10.09 0.48 -18.24
N SER A 86 10.12 1.69 -17.65
CA SER A 86 11.01 2.00 -16.52
C SER A 86 10.71 1.14 -15.27
N LEU A 87 9.44 0.96 -14.91
CA LEU A 87 9.06 0.17 -13.74
C LEU A 87 9.35 -1.34 -13.92
N LEU A 88 9.45 -1.84 -15.14
CA LEU A 88 9.85 -3.23 -15.41
C LEU A 88 11.30 -3.53 -15.01
N ASP A 89 12.18 -2.53 -14.89
CA ASP A 89 13.53 -2.72 -14.37
C ASP A 89 13.55 -3.20 -12.92
N PHE A 90 12.48 -2.95 -12.16
CA PHE A 90 12.26 -3.59 -10.86
C PHE A 90 12.09 -5.11 -10.96
N ARG A 91 11.76 -5.68 -12.12
CA ARG A 91 11.45 -7.10 -12.35
C ARG A 91 10.43 -7.65 -11.36
N PRO A 92 9.22 -7.09 -11.31
CA PRO A 92 8.21 -7.53 -10.36
C PRO A 92 7.83 -8.99 -10.60
N THR A 93 7.69 -9.78 -9.51
CA THR A 93 7.09 -11.12 -9.55
C THR A 93 5.59 -11.06 -9.34
N LYS A 94 5.10 -9.99 -8.70
CA LYS A 94 3.68 -9.73 -8.46
C LYS A 94 3.37 -8.25 -8.65
N VAL A 95 2.19 -7.97 -9.21
CA VAL A 95 1.66 -6.60 -9.35
C VAL A 95 0.35 -6.50 -8.57
N ALA A 96 0.35 -5.73 -7.49
CA ALA A 96 -0.82 -5.47 -6.65
C ALA A 96 -1.48 -4.14 -7.03
N ILE A 97 -2.81 -4.10 -6.97
CA ILE A 97 -3.61 -2.98 -7.49
C ILE A 97 -4.71 -2.53 -6.53
N GLU A 98 -5.14 -1.26 -6.67
CA GLU A 98 -6.26 -0.67 -5.92
C GLU A 98 -7.61 -1.13 -6.49
N ARG A 99 -7.93 -2.40 -6.28
CA ARG A 99 -9.25 -3.02 -6.48
C ARG A 99 -9.60 -3.85 -5.26
N GLU A 100 -10.87 -3.88 -4.89
CA GLU A 100 -11.29 -4.66 -3.71
C GLU A 100 -11.07 -6.16 -3.94
N LEU A 101 -10.63 -6.85 -2.91
CA LEU A 101 -10.37 -8.30 -2.96
C LEU A 101 -11.59 -9.10 -3.42
N LYS A 102 -12.82 -8.64 -3.07
CA LYS A 102 -14.08 -9.26 -3.51
C LYS A 102 -14.30 -9.22 -5.03
N ASP A 103 -13.62 -8.29 -5.73
CA ASP A 103 -13.74 -8.10 -7.18
C ASP A 103 -12.73 -8.94 -7.97
N SER A 104 -11.96 -9.82 -7.31
CA SER A 104 -10.88 -10.61 -7.93
C SER A 104 -11.33 -11.34 -9.19
N THR A 105 -12.45 -12.06 -9.15
CA THR A 105 -12.99 -12.78 -10.31
C THR A 105 -13.25 -11.87 -11.51
N THR A 106 -13.76 -10.65 -11.26
CA THR A 106 -14.01 -9.66 -12.33
C THR A 106 -12.69 -9.14 -12.89
N VAL A 107 -11.71 -8.85 -12.01
CA VAL A 107 -10.38 -8.39 -12.41
C VAL A 107 -9.67 -9.45 -13.24
N ASP A 108 -9.70 -10.73 -12.82
CA ASP A 108 -9.10 -11.84 -13.53
C ASP A 108 -9.71 -12.00 -14.92
N SER A 109 -11.05 -11.97 -15.03
CA SER A 109 -11.75 -12.06 -16.32
C SER A 109 -11.39 -10.92 -17.28
N LEU A 110 -11.29 -9.68 -16.76
CA LEU A 110 -10.88 -8.51 -17.55
C LEU A 110 -9.41 -8.61 -17.99
N TYR A 111 -8.55 -9.07 -17.09
CA TYR A 111 -7.14 -9.25 -17.40
C TYR A 111 -6.88 -10.36 -18.42
N GLU A 112 -7.55 -11.50 -18.30
CA GLU A 112 -7.54 -12.58 -19.30
C GLU A 112 -8.02 -12.09 -20.69
N ALA A 113 -9.11 -11.32 -20.70
CA ALA A 113 -9.61 -10.72 -21.93
C ALA A 113 -8.61 -9.73 -22.55
N TYR A 114 -7.92 -8.95 -21.74
CA TYR A 114 -6.83 -8.06 -22.18
C TYR A 114 -5.64 -8.82 -22.74
N GLN A 115 -5.21 -9.90 -22.08
CA GLN A 115 -4.14 -10.77 -22.58
C GLN A 115 -4.47 -11.37 -23.96
N ALA A 116 -5.73 -11.76 -24.13
CA ALA A 116 -6.24 -12.33 -25.38
C ALA A 116 -6.57 -11.29 -26.47
N GLY A 117 -6.33 -9.98 -26.23
CA GLY A 117 -6.64 -8.90 -27.17
C GLY A 117 -8.13 -8.63 -27.36
N ARG A 118 -8.99 -9.06 -26.43
CA ARG A 118 -10.45 -8.91 -26.45
C ARG A 118 -10.98 -7.83 -25.53
N HIS A 119 -10.10 -7.12 -24.82
CA HIS A 119 -10.45 -6.01 -23.92
C HIS A 119 -9.51 -4.83 -24.17
N GLU A 120 -10.07 -3.64 -24.38
CA GLU A 120 -9.36 -2.39 -24.41
C GLU A 120 -9.26 -1.83 -22.98
N LEU A 121 -8.09 -1.31 -22.62
CA LEU A 121 -7.85 -0.79 -21.29
C LEU A 121 -8.69 0.46 -21.03
N ASP A 122 -9.35 0.53 -19.89
CA ASP A 122 -10.00 1.74 -19.41
C ASP A 122 -8.98 2.82 -19.01
N VAL A 123 -9.47 4.02 -18.66
CA VAL A 123 -8.62 5.16 -18.30
C VAL A 123 -7.87 4.97 -16.98
N GLY A 124 -8.32 4.06 -16.09
CA GLY A 124 -7.80 3.92 -14.75
C GLY A 124 -6.38 3.36 -14.69
N GLU A 125 -5.59 3.84 -13.73
CA GLU A 125 -4.22 3.39 -13.49
C GLU A 125 -4.11 1.89 -13.21
N THR A 126 -5.15 1.29 -12.65
CA THR A 126 -5.24 -0.16 -12.43
C THR A 126 -5.02 -0.94 -13.71
N GLN A 127 -5.65 -0.49 -14.81
CA GLN A 127 -5.48 -1.12 -16.12
C GLN A 127 -4.31 -0.52 -16.89
N GLN A 128 -4.19 0.81 -16.92
CA GLN A 128 -3.17 1.50 -17.70
C GLN A 128 -1.73 1.18 -17.22
N LEU A 129 -1.52 1.03 -15.93
CA LEU A 129 -0.23 0.63 -15.35
C LEU A 129 -0.27 -0.85 -14.93
N GLY A 130 -1.21 -1.24 -14.07
CA GLY A 130 -1.25 -2.57 -13.46
C GLY A 130 -1.34 -3.71 -14.47
N PHE A 131 -2.30 -3.68 -15.39
CA PHE A 131 -2.45 -4.74 -16.41
C PHE A 131 -1.28 -4.76 -17.40
N ARG A 132 -0.77 -3.57 -17.81
CA ARG A 132 0.38 -3.50 -18.71
C ARG A 132 1.64 -4.07 -18.07
N LEU A 133 1.93 -3.70 -16.82
CA LEU A 133 3.06 -4.21 -16.06
C LEU A 133 2.99 -5.74 -15.93
N THR A 134 1.85 -6.25 -15.49
CA THR A 134 1.63 -7.69 -15.30
C THR A 134 1.83 -8.47 -16.60
N ARG A 135 1.23 -8.01 -17.73
CA ARG A 135 1.39 -8.62 -19.05
C ARG A 135 2.84 -8.59 -19.53
N ARG A 136 3.51 -7.43 -19.37
CA ARG A 136 4.90 -7.24 -19.80
C ARG A 136 5.90 -8.04 -18.96
N SER A 137 5.58 -8.28 -17.67
CA SER A 137 6.36 -9.18 -16.81
C SER A 137 6.09 -10.67 -17.06
N GLY A 138 5.17 -11.01 -17.97
CA GLY A 138 4.84 -12.41 -18.30
C GLY A 138 3.97 -13.11 -17.26
N HIS A 139 3.31 -12.35 -16.35
CA HIS A 139 2.48 -12.94 -15.29
C HIS A 139 1.04 -13.17 -15.75
N GLY A 140 0.44 -14.25 -15.27
CA GLY A 140 -0.94 -14.63 -15.58
C GLY A 140 -2.00 -13.95 -14.71
N GLN A 141 -1.61 -13.25 -13.64
CA GLN A 141 -2.53 -12.72 -12.61
C GLN A 141 -2.11 -11.35 -12.11
N VAL A 142 -3.11 -10.54 -11.80
CA VAL A 142 -3.01 -9.25 -11.08
C VAL A 142 -3.62 -9.44 -9.69
N TYR A 143 -3.11 -8.76 -8.66
CA TYR A 143 -3.51 -8.98 -7.27
C TYR A 143 -4.32 -7.80 -6.72
N PRO A 144 -5.66 -7.86 -6.69
CA PRO A 144 -6.50 -6.90 -5.97
C PRO A 144 -6.24 -6.99 -4.47
N ILE A 145 -5.95 -5.84 -3.83
CA ILE A 145 -5.66 -5.82 -2.38
C ILE A 145 -6.47 -4.78 -1.62
N ASP A 146 -7.37 -4.02 -2.27
CA ASP A 146 -8.11 -2.94 -1.61
C ASP A 146 -9.17 -3.46 -0.64
N TYR A 147 -9.50 -2.58 0.30
CA TYR A 147 -10.59 -2.72 1.24
C TYR A 147 -11.22 -1.35 1.49
N LYS A 148 -12.50 -1.17 1.18
CA LYS A 148 -13.19 0.11 1.38
C LYS A 148 -13.74 0.26 2.79
N LEU A 149 -13.53 1.43 3.36
CA LEU A 149 -14.19 1.91 4.58
C LEU A 149 -14.73 3.32 4.37
N ALA A 150 -15.74 3.69 5.16
CA ALA A 150 -16.29 5.04 5.16
C ALA A 150 -15.22 6.06 5.58
N TRP A 151 -15.30 7.25 4.98
CA TRP A 151 -14.48 8.41 5.31
C TRP A 151 -15.37 9.48 5.96
N PRO A 152 -15.54 9.50 7.30
CA PRO A 152 -16.58 10.29 7.97
C PRO A 152 -16.25 11.79 8.13
N MET A 153 -15.74 12.42 7.06
CA MET A 153 -15.41 13.85 7.06
C MET A 153 -16.63 14.78 7.14
N ASP A 154 -17.77 14.35 6.63
CA ASP A 154 -19.01 15.16 6.66
C ASP A 154 -19.45 15.46 8.09
N THR A 155 -19.33 14.48 8.99
CA THR A 155 -19.62 14.64 10.42
C THR A 155 -18.65 15.65 11.07
N VAL A 156 -17.36 15.52 10.77
CA VAL A 156 -16.31 16.47 11.24
C VAL A 156 -16.58 17.88 10.72
N ASN A 157 -16.86 18.01 9.40
CA ASN A 157 -17.13 19.32 8.79
C ASN A 157 -18.40 19.98 9.38
N THR A 158 -19.44 19.19 9.62
CA THR A 158 -20.70 19.69 10.22
C THR A 158 -20.46 20.21 11.63
N TRP A 159 -19.72 19.49 12.46
CA TRP A 159 -19.37 19.92 13.80
C TRP A 159 -18.44 21.15 13.78
N ALA A 160 -17.39 21.10 12.97
CA ALA A 160 -16.41 22.18 12.86
C ALA A 160 -17.02 23.49 12.35
N LYS A 161 -18.07 23.43 11.52
CA LYS A 161 -18.79 24.63 11.06
C LYS A 161 -19.36 25.45 12.22
N ARG A 162 -19.78 24.80 13.28
CA ARG A 162 -20.40 25.45 14.45
C ARG A 162 -19.39 25.78 15.54
N HIS A 163 -18.41 24.92 15.77
CA HIS A 163 -17.53 24.97 16.93
C HIS A 163 -16.09 25.36 16.61
N GLN A 164 -15.58 25.04 15.40
CA GLN A 164 -14.18 25.27 15.03
C GLN A 164 -14.02 25.71 13.55
N PRO A 165 -14.59 26.85 13.15
CA PRO A 165 -14.56 27.30 11.75
C PRO A 165 -13.14 27.58 11.22
N SER A 166 -12.14 27.72 12.08
CA SER A 166 -10.73 27.84 11.73
C SER A 166 -10.21 26.59 10.99
N PHE A 167 -10.66 25.38 11.38
CA PHE A 167 -10.34 24.14 10.70
C PHE A 167 -10.84 24.15 9.24
N LEU A 168 -12.08 24.59 9.00
CA LEU A 168 -12.62 24.65 7.64
C LEU A 168 -11.88 25.67 6.76
N ARG A 169 -11.41 26.78 7.36
CA ARG A 169 -10.57 27.75 6.62
C ARG A 169 -9.22 27.13 6.26
N PHE A 170 -8.59 26.44 7.20
CA PHE A 170 -7.36 25.68 6.92
C PHE A 170 -7.57 24.66 5.81
N HIS A 171 -8.56 23.80 5.93
CA HIS A 171 -8.82 22.71 5.00
C HIS A 171 -9.10 23.22 3.58
N ARG A 172 -9.84 24.31 3.45
CA ARG A 172 -10.11 24.98 2.18
C ARG A 172 -8.85 25.57 1.54
N ARG A 173 -8.00 26.22 2.35
CA ARG A 173 -6.73 26.77 1.88
C ARG A 173 -5.79 25.66 1.41
N TRP A 174 -5.65 24.62 2.21
CA TRP A 174 -4.86 23.45 1.88
C TRP A 174 -5.34 22.78 0.56
N GLY A 175 -6.64 22.62 0.38
CA GLY A 175 -7.21 22.09 -0.86
C GLY A 175 -6.82 22.91 -2.09
N LYS A 176 -6.95 24.25 -1.99
CA LYS A 176 -6.53 25.17 -3.09
C LYS A 176 -5.02 25.11 -3.37
N GLU A 177 -4.19 25.00 -2.35
CA GLU A 177 -2.73 24.85 -2.51
C GLU A 177 -2.39 23.52 -3.20
N MET A 178 -3.05 22.43 -2.82
CA MET A 178 -2.85 21.13 -3.46
C MET A 178 -3.34 21.13 -4.90
N GLU A 179 -4.50 21.71 -5.19
CA GLU A 179 -5.04 21.89 -6.55
C GLU A 179 -4.05 22.68 -7.42
N ALA A 180 -3.53 23.80 -6.95
CA ALA A 180 -2.56 24.60 -7.69
C ALA A 180 -1.25 23.83 -7.98
N ILE A 181 -0.76 23.04 -7.02
CA ILE A 181 0.42 22.20 -7.22
C ILE A 181 0.15 21.13 -8.28
N THR A 182 -0.98 20.43 -8.17
CA THR A 182 -1.34 19.34 -9.10
C THR A 182 -1.61 19.87 -10.50
N ASP A 183 -2.35 20.96 -10.64
CA ASP A 183 -2.59 21.63 -11.95
C ASP A 183 -1.29 22.05 -12.62
N SER A 184 -0.37 22.64 -11.86
CA SER A 184 0.94 23.03 -12.40
C SER A 184 1.73 21.81 -12.89
N LEU A 185 1.72 20.72 -12.13
CA LEU A 185 2.38 19.47 -12.52
C LEU A 185 1.77 18.88 -13.81
N HIS A 186 0.43 18.80 -13.88
CA HIS A 186 -0.26 18.25 -15.04
C HIS A 186 -0.12 19.10 -16.30
N ARG A 187 0.07 20.44 -16.17
CA ARG A 187 0.29 21.33 -17.33
C ARG A 187 1.70 21.26 -17.88
N ASN A 188 2.69 21.10 -17.01
CA ASN A 188 4.09 21.35 -17.36
C ASN A 188 4.96 20.09 -17.29
N GLY A 189 4.50 19.04 -16.60
CA GLY A 189 5.29 17.84 -16.39
C GLY A 189 4.91 16.68 -17.30
N THR A 190 5.84 15.77 -17.49
CA THR A 190 5.60 14.42 -18.02
C THR A 190 4.95 13.56 -16.95
N LEU A 191 4.32 12.43 -17.34
CA LEU A 191 3.77 11.48 -16.39
C LEU A 191 4.83 10.99 -15.37
N ARG A 192 6.06 10.77 -15.82
CA ARG A 192 7.19 10.39 -14.96
C ARG A 192 7.44 11.43 -13.87
N GLU A 193 7.53 12.71 -14.22
CA GLU A 193 7.75 13.81 -13.27
C GLU A 193 6.57 13.98 -12.31
N ILE A 194 5.34 13.80 -12.80
CA ILE A 194 4.15 13.79 -11.97
C ILE A 194 4.24 12.67 -10.93
N LEU A 195 4.51 11.44 -11.35
CA LEU A 195 4.63 10.29 -10.43
C LEU A 195 5.78 10.47 -9.45
N LEU A 196 6.96 10.93 -9.88
CA LEU A 196 8.07 11.26 -8.99
C LEU A 196 7.66 12.25 -7.90
N ARG A 197 6.92 13.31 -8.28
CA ARG A 197 6.42 14.31 -7.32
C ARG A 197 5.42 13.71 -6.33
N TYR A 198 4.44 12.95 -6.82
CA TYR A 198 3.42 12.31 -5.98
C TYR A 198 4.00 11.29 -5.00
N ASN A 199 5.16 10.71 -5.32
CA ASN A 199 5.88 9.77 -4.47
C ASN A 199 7.01 10.40 -3.66
N SER A 200 7.21 11.74 -3.76
CA SER A 200 8.23 12.42 -2.97
C SER A 200 7.81 12.53 -1.50
N GLU A 201 8.80 12.44 -0.60
CA GLU A 201 8.58 12.60 0.83
C GLU A 201 7.88 13.92 1.17
N ALA A 202 8.26 15.01 0.49
CA ALA A 202 7.65 16.32 0.69
C ALA A 202 6.17 16.37 0.33
N PHE A 203 5.74 15.63 -0.70
CA PHE A 203 4.32 15.57 -1.10
C PHE A 203 3.52 14.69 -0.13
N LEU A 204 4.05 13.53 0.22
CA LEU A 204 3.42 12.60 1.16
C LEU A 204 3.27 13.23 2.55
N SER A 205 4.29 13.95 3.03
CA SER A 205 4.24 14.68 4.30
C SER A 205 3.17 15.77 4.32
N ARG A 206 2.91 16.46 3.20
CA ARG A 206 1.80 17.43 3.10
C ARG A 206 0.43 16.77 3.29
N ILE A 207 0.21 15.62 2.67
CA ILE A 207 -1.04 14.85 2.82
C ILE A 207 -1.18 14.42 4.29
N GLN A 208 -0.12 13.90 4.88
CA GLN A 208 -0.14 13.42 6.26
C GLN A 208 -0.35 14.56 7.25
N ALA A 209 0.29 15.72 7.05
CA ALA A 209 0.09 16.90 7.89
C ALA A 209 -1.39 17.35 7.91
N ALA A 210 -2.07 17.34 6.75
CA ALA A 210 -3.50 17.68 6.70
C ALA A 210 -4.37 16.68 7.47
N ARG A 211 -4.02 15.38 7.41
CA ARG A 211 -4.71 14.33 8.22
C ARG A 211 -4.50 14.55 9.71
N MET A 212 -3.27 14.87 10.15
CA MET A 212 -2.98 15.13 11.56
C MET A 212 -3.71 16.37 12.08
N ARG A 213 -3.90 17.38 11.25
CA ARG A 213 -4.71 18.57 11.60
C ARG A 213 -6.19 18.23 11.86
N THR A 214 -6.69 17.13 11.29
CA THR A 214 -8.07 16.69 11.58
C THR A 214 -8.24 16.26 13.03
N LEU A 215 -7.18 15.71 13.67
CA LEU A 215 -7.20 15.31 15.08
C LEU A 215 -7.46 16.47 16.06
N GLU A 216 -7.20 17.73 15.64
CA GLU A 216 -7.45 18.91 16.47
C GLU A 216 -8.95 19.23 16.63
N VAL A 217 -9.81 18.64 15.77
CA VAL A 217 -11.25 18.92 15.79
C VAL A 217 -11.92 18.16 16.92
N GLY A 218 -12.50 18.90 17.88
CA GLY A 218 -13.13 18.33 19.08
C GLY A 218 -12.14 17.66 20.03
N ALA A 219 -10.85 18.01 19.97
CA ALA A 219 -9.83 17.47 20.86
C ALA A 219 -10.12 17.88 22.32
N GLY A 220 -10.13 16.90 23.22
CA GLY A 220 -10.46 17.11 24.64
C GLY A 220 -11.96 17.21 24.96
N GLU A 221 -12.84 17.19 23.93
CA GLU A 221 -14.30 17.22 24.09
C GLU A 221 -14.96 15.92 23.65
N ASN A 222 -15.13 15.75 22.34
CA ASN A 222 -15.85 14.61 21.76
C ASN A 222 -14.99 13.80 20.76
N TYR A 223 -13.76 14.22 20.50
CA TYR A 223 -12.78 13.54 19.65
C TYR A 223 -13.26 13.25 18.23
N ILE A 224 -14.24 14.00 17.73
CA ILE A 224 -14.86 13.74 16.41
C ILE A 224 -13.85 13.76 15.25
N GLY A 225 -12.79 14.56 15.39
CA GLY A 225 -11.69 14.63 14.42
C GLY A 225 -10.79 13.38 14.35
N VAL A 226 -10.92 12.45 15.31
CA VAL A 226 -10.18 11.18 15.33
C VAL A 226 -10.74 10.19 14.31
N GLU A 227 -12.05 10.23 14.06
CA GLU A 227 -12.74 9.21 13.28
C GLU A 227 -12.21 9.06 11.84
N PRO A 228 -12.00 10.14 11.04
CA PRO A 228 -11.46 9.96 9.69
C PRO A 228 -10.02 9.40 9.67
N PRO A 229 -9.04 9.93 10.42
CA PRO A 229 -7.70 9.33 10.50
C PRO A 229 -7.70 7.89 11.01
N ALA A 230 -8.55 7.55 11.98
CA ALA A 230 -8.69 6.17 12.47
C ALA A 230 -9.28 5.24 11.40
N SER A 231 -10.28 5.71 10.65
CA SER A 231 -10.89 4.94 9.56
C SER A 231 -9.87 4.65 8.44
N ILE A 232 -9.12 5.66 7.99
CA ILE A 232 -8.10 5.46 6.94
C ILE A 232 -6.96 4.57 7.42
N ALA A 233 -6.52 4.70 8.67
CA ALA A 233 -5.49 3.81 9.24
C ALA A 233 -5.99 2.36 9.27
N ARG A 234 -7.21 2.11 9.75
CA ARG A 234 -7.85 0.79 9.75
C ARG A 234 -8.00 0.22 8.34
N ARG A 235 -8.40 1.06 7.36
CA ARG A 235 -8.46 0.65 5.95
C ARG A 235 -7.09 0.17 5.46
N ASN A 236 -6.04 0.95 5.69
CA ASN A 236 -4.70 0.61 5.23
C ASN A 236 -4.12 -0.64 5.92
N MET A 237 -4.42 -0.89 7.20
CA MET A 237 -4.06 -2.14 7.86
C MET A 237 -4.71 -3.35 7.19
N ARG A 238 -5.97 -3.24 6.75
CA ARG A 238 -6.66 -4.32 6.02
C ARG A 238 -6.09 -4.51 4.63
N ILE A 239 -5.78 -3.43 3.92
CA ILE A 239 -5.10 -3.46 2.62
C ILE A 239 -3.76 -4.17 2.75
N PHE A 240 -2.98 -3.84 3.78
CA PHE A 240 -1.70 -4.47 4.03
C PHE A 240 -1.85 -5.96 4.43
N ALA A 241 -2.87 -6.30 5.21
CA ALA A 241 -3.19 -7.71 5.51
C ALA A 241 -3.57 -8.49 4.24
N ASN A 242 -4.31 -7.89 3.30
CA ASN A 242 -4.59 -8.50 2.00
C ASN A 242 -3.29 -8.72 1.20
N LEU A 243 -2.37 -7.75 1.22
CA LEU A 243 -1.05 -7.90 0.60
C LEU A 243 -0.28 -9.08 1.20
N LEU A 244 -0.25 -9.21 2.55
CA LEU A 244 0.40 -10.33 3.24
C LEU A 244 -0.18 -11.69 2.84
N GLY A 245 -1.45 -11.75 2.48
CA GLY A 245 -2.11 -12.97 2.01
C GLY A 245 -1.69 -13.43 0.60
N VAL A 246 -1.00 -12.57 -0.18
CA VAL A 246 -0.63 -12.88 -1.56
C VAL A 246 0.87 -12.93 -1.81
N VAL A 247 1.70 -12.48 -0.87
CA VAL A 247 3.16 -12.41 -1.03
C VAL A 247 3.87 -13.61 -0.38
N GLU A 248 5.00 -14.00 -0.96
CA GLU A 248 5.85 -15.09 -0.48
C GLU A 248 7.31 -14.59 -0.35
N PRO A 249 8.16 -15.26 0.47
CA PRO A 249 9.58 -14.95 0.56
C PRO A 249 10.25 -14.90 -0.82
N GLY A 250 11.09 -13.87 -1.06
CA GLY A 250 11.77 -13.62 -2.34
C GLY A 250 10.92 -12.91 -3.39
N ASP A 251 9.64 -12.59 -3.12
CA ASP A 251 8.83 -11.82 -4.05
C ASP A 251 9.33 -10.38 -4.22
N ARG A 252 9.17 -9.86 -5.42
CA ARG A 252 9.36 -8.47 -5.82
C ARG A 252 7.99 -7.89 -6.18
N VAL A 253 7.37 -7.23 -5.22
CA VAL A 253 5.98 -6.79 -5.34
C VAL A 253 5.91 -5.32 -5.74
N LEU A 254 5.36 -5.05 -6.91
CA LEU A 254 5.05 -3.71 -7.36
C LEU A 254 3.59 -3.39 -7.03
N ILE A 255 3.35 -2.28 -6.33
CA ILE A 255 2.01 -1.86 -5.91
C ILE A 255 1.63 -0.59 -6.66
N ILE A 256 0.53 -0.61 -7.42
CA ILE A 256 -0.07 0.58 -8.05
C ILE A 256 -1.28 1.00 -7.23
N TYR A 257 -1.20 2.18 -6.62
CA TYR A 257 -2.19 2.62 -5.65
C TYR A 257 -2.31 4.15 -5.60
N GLY A 258 -3.44 4.68 -5.14
CA GLY A 258 -3.58 6.13 -4.93
C GLY A 258 -2.57 6.67 -3.93
N THR A 259 -1.93 7.81 -4.27
CA THR A 259 -0.86 8.45 -3.46
C THR A 259 -1.23 8.62 -2.00
N GLY A 260 -2.51 8.82 -1.70
CA GLY A 260 -3.00 8.93 -0.33
C GLY A 260 -2.69 7.74 0.58
N HIS A 261 -2.37 6.59 0.02
CA HIS A 261 -2.09 5.34 0.76
C HIS A 261 -0.59 5.05 0.92
N ILE A 262 0.28 5.70 0.14
CA ILE A 262 1.71 5.37 0.05
C ILE A 262 2.46 5.56 1.36
N HIS A 263 2.12 6.58 2.15
CA HIS A 263 2.71 6.76 3.47
C HIS A 263 2.51 5.52 4.35
N PHE A 264 1.31 4.94 4.37
CA PHE A 264 1.00 3.74 5.14
C PHE A 264 1.75 2.50 4.63
N PHE A 265 1.81 2.30 3.31
CA PHE A 265 2.61 1.20 2.75
C PHE A 265 4.07 1.30 3.18
N ARG A 266 4.67 2.49 3.09
CA ARG A 266 6.06 2.71 3.50
C ARG A 266 6.28 2.39 4.98
N GLU A 267 5.39 2.86 5.86
CA GLU A 267 5.49 2.61 7.30
C GLU A 267 5.33 1.12 7.63
N TYR A 268 4.36 0.45 7.03
CA TYR A 268 4.10 -0.95 7.32
C TYR A 268 5.20 -1.87 6.76
N VAL A 269 5.71 -1.59 5.57
CA VAL A 269 6.84 -2.33 4.99
C VAL A 269 8.10 -2.16 5.82
N ARG A 270 8.44 -0.93 6.24
CA ARG A 270 9.59 -0.68 7.12
C ARG A 270 9.47 -1.38 8.47
N GLY A 271 8.25 -1.46 9.01
CA GLY A 271 7.99 -2.14 10.29
C GLY A 271 7.91 -3.66 10.19
N HIS A 272 7.82 -4.24 8.98
CA HIS A 272 7.64 -5.68 8.82
C HIS A 272 8.99 -6.41 8.70
N PRO A 273 9.27 -7.43 9.57
CA PRO A 273 10.61 -8.03 9.69
C PRO A 273 11.09 -8.82 8.46
N LYS A 274 10.20 -9.13 7.51
CA LYS A 274 10.49 -9.93 6.31
C LYS A 274 10.37 -9.10 5.02
N MET A 275 10.23 -7.77 5.11
CA MET A 275 10.03 -6.91 3.95
C MET A 275 11.11 -5.85 3.84
N GLU A 276 11.41 -5.46 2.62
CA GLU A 276 12.32 -4.39 2.25
C GLU A 276 11.58 -3.37 1.37
N LEU A 277 11.65 -2.10 1.77
CA LEU A 277 11.04 -1.01 1.04
C LEU A 277 11.95 -0.54 -0.09
N VAL A 278 11.41 -0.55 -1.30
CA VAL A 278 12.05 0.00 -2.50
C VAL A 278 11.32 1.29 -2.92
N TYR A 279 12.05 2.25 -3.44
CA TYR A 279 11.51 3.56 -3.76
C TYR A 279 11.29 3.74 -5.26
N PRO A 280 10.15 4.35 -5.70
CA PRO A 280 9.90 4.61 -7.12
C PRO A 280 10.97 5.47 -7.80
N GLN A 281 11.68 6.32 -7.04
CA GLN A 281 12.76 7.18 -7.54
C GLN A 281 13.93 6.39 -8.14
N GLU A 282 14.05 5.11 -7.81
CA GLU A 282 15.10 4.22 -8.35
C GLU A 282 14.77 3.74 -9.77
N TYR A 283 13.49 3.82 -10.16
CA TYR A 283 12.98 3.26 -11.42
C TYR A 283 12.22 4.27 -12.30
N LEU A 284 11.87 5.44 -11.74
CA LEU A 284 11.19 6.53 -12.47
C LEU A 284 12.14 7.65 -12.82
#